data_a188b3e354fd1ee0db61c9b288446b4c
#
_entry.id   a188b3e354fd1ee0db61c9b288446b4c
#
_cell.length_a   1.000
_cell.length_b   1.000
_cell.length_c   1.000
_cell.angle_alpha   90.00
_cell.angle_beta   90.00
_cell.angle_gamma   90.00
#
_symmetry.space_group_name_H-M   'P 1'
#
loop_
_entity.id
_entity.type
_entity.pdbx_description
1 polymer ?
#
loop_
_entity_poly.entity_id
_entity_poly.type
_entity_poly.pdbx_seq_one_letter_code
_entity_poly.pdbx_strand_id
1 'polypeptide(L)'
;MVSMKSVAAIVTLAVLTAGCSSGGSEPSKPASGTAEATDPAATAPPADSGPPAVDDIATLDGPSYASLTGDAASGKAAFMQCRTCHVVDPGMNRVGPSLANIIGREAGSVAGFRYSEASANSDIIWTEEKLFQFLEKPQRVIPKTKMIFAGMPDAQKRADVIAYLKNPS
;
A
#
# COMPACT_ATOMS: atom_id res chain seq x y z
N MET A 1 1.16 -50.83 -12.36
CA MET A 1 2.50 -51.42 -12.62
C MET A 1 3.49 -50.28 -12.64
N VAL A 2 4.14 -50.14 -11.51
CA VAL A 2 5.63 -50.15 -11.32
C VAL A 2 6.34 -48.96 -12.01
N SER A 3 7.01 -48.04 -11.36
CA SER A 3 8.20 -48.30 -10.56
C SER A 3 8.61 -47.07 -9.73
N MET A 4 8.79 -47.31 -8.47
CA MET A 4 9.57 -46.48 -7.54
C MET A 4 11.04 -46.51 -7.93
N LYS A 5 11.74 -45.38 -7.90
CA LYS A 5 13.20 -45.34 -7.66
C LYS A 5 13.51 -44.23 -6.67
N SER A 6 13.73 -44.65 -5.44
CA SER A 6 14.44 -43.93 -4.39
C SER A 6 15.92 -43.82 -4.75
N VAL A 7 16.49 -42.64 -4.53
CA VAL A 7 17.96 -42.51 -4.35
C VAL A 7 18.16 -41.62 -3.12
N ALA A 8 18.65 -42.23 -2.07
CA ALA A 8 19.21 -41.61 -0.89
C ALA A 8 20.72 -41.45 -1.09
N ALA A 9 21.30 -40.47 -0.47
CA ALA A 9 22.67 -40.33 -0.01
C ALA A 9 23.08 -38.84 -0.08
N ILE A 10 23.83 -38.20 0.77
CA ILE A 10 24.67 -38.57 1.92
C ILE A 10 24.94 -37.23 2.64
N VAL A 11 24.90 -37.28 3.96
CA VAL A 11 25.32 -36.27 4.92
C VAL A 11 26.83 -36.08 4.82
N THR A 12 27.32 -34.86 4.82
CA THR A 12 28.68 -34.57 5.27
C THR A 12 28.68 -33.35 6.19
N LEU A 13 28.97 -33.64 7.42
CA LEU A 13 29.21 -32.73 8.54
C LEU A 13 30.70 -32.35 8.52
N ALA A 14 31.03 -31.07 8.54
CA ALA A 14 32.37 -30.58 8.86
C ALA A 14 32.30 -29.47 9.87
N VAL A 15 32.73 -29.80 11.07
CA VAL A 15 33.04 -28.92 12.20
C VAL A 15 34.52 -28.57 12.12
N LEU A 16 34.92 -27.32 12.40
CA LEU A 16 36.23 -26.92 13.00
C LEU A 16 36.22 -25.37 13.14
N THR A 17 36.21 -24.91 14.31
CA THR A 17 37.12 -24.44 15.38
C THR A 17 37.52 -22.98 15.32
N ALA A 18 37.18 -22.35 16.39
CA ALA A 18 37.73 -21.29 17.21
C ALA A 18 39.00 -20.53 16.75
N GLY A 19 38.96 -19.22 16.98
CA GLY A 19 40.11 -18.34 17.01
C GLY A 19 39.77 -16.99 17.65
N CYS A 20 39.93 -16.90 18.98
CA CYS A 20 40.00 -15.64 19.70
C CYS A 20 41.36 -14.96 19.43
N SER A 21 41.37 -13.67 19.17
CA SER A 21 42.51 -12.84 19.53
C SER A 21 42.09 -11.40 19.86
N SER A 22 42.34 -11.04 21.05
CA SER A 22 42.25 -9.73 21.67
C SER A 22 43.42 -8.85 21.24
N GLY A 23 43.18 -7.54 21.08
CA GLY A 23 44.24 -6.56 20.93
C GLY A 23 43.67 -5.16 20.78
N GLY A 24 43.67 -4.43 21.86
CA GLY A 24 43.28 -3.05 22.01
C GLY A 24 44.33 -2.08 21.51
N SER A 25 43.92 -0.86 21.27
CA SER A 25 44.55 0.42 21.63
C SER A 25 43.82 1.59 20.98
N GLU A 26 43.34 2.49 21.82
CA GLU A 26 42.95 3.89 21.55
C GLU A 26 44.18 4.76 21.36
N PRO A 27 44.06 6.12 21.17
CA PRO A 27 43.23 6.95 20.29
C PRO A 27 44.06 7.89 19.41
N SER A 28 43.49 8.47 18.40
CA SER A 28 44.03 9.71 17.78
C SER A 28 42.92 10.50 17.10
N LYS A 29 42.67 11.72 17.59
CA LYS A 29 42.00 12.87 16.96
C LYS A 29 43.12 13.92 16.68
N PRO A 30 43.00 14.95 15.86
CA PRO A 30 41.92 15.39 14.96
C PRO A 30 42.43 15.80 13.55
N ALA A 31 41.53 16.02 12.58
CA ALA A 31 41.71 17.10 11.60
C ALA A 31 40.36 17.43 10.93
N SER A 32 40.01 18.69 11.00
CA SER A 32 38.92 19.37 10.30
C SER A 32 39.01 19.20 8.79
N GLY A 33 37.87 18.99 8.17
CA GLY A 33 37.65 19.08 6.75
C GLY A 33 36.18 19.34 6.49
N THR A 34 35.80 20.61 6.45
CA THR A 34 34.50 21.12 6.04
C THR A 34 34.27 20.75 4.58
N ALA A 35 33.28 19.93 4.30
CA ALA A 35 32.64 19.81 3.00
C ALA A 35 31.13 19.79 3.25
N GLU A 36 30.55 20.95 3.03
CA GLU A 36 29.13 21.23 3.01
C GLU A 36 28.51 20.51 1.79
N ALA A 37 27.92 19.36 2.03
CA ALA A 37 27.02 18.73 1.07
C ALA A 37 25.60 19.11 1.51
N THR A 38 25.02 20.09 0.83
CA THR A 38 23.61 20.41 0.90
C THR A 38 22.81 19.23 0.35
N ASP A 39 22.38 18.38 1.28
CA ASP A 39 21.35 17.39 1.05
C ASP A 39 20.00 18.14 0.96
N PRO A 40 19.24 18.06 -0.13
CA PRO A 40 17.87 18.55 -0.13
C PRO A 40 17.06 17.64 0.78
N ALA A 41 16.88 18.07 2.02
CA ALA A 41 16.02 17.43 2.99
C ALA A 41 14.63 17.20 2.34
N ALA A 42 14.36 15.97 1.99
CA ALA A 42 13.01 15.52 1.75
C ALA A 42 12.23 15.74 3.05
N THR A 43 11.45 16.80 3.08
CA THR A 43 10.59 17.15 4.20
C THR A 43 9.55 16.03 4.34
N ALA A 44 9.80 15.11 5.25
CA ALA A 44 8.78 14.15 5.65
C ALA A 44 7.57 14.95 6.18
N PRO A 45 6.33 14.62 5.76
CA PRO A 45 5.14 15.30 6.26
C PRO A 45 5.08 15.16 7.78
N PRO A 46 4.64 16.20 8.52
CA PRO A 46 4.49 16.13 9.96
C PRO A 46 3.51 15.02 10.34
N ALA A 47 3.90 14.20 11.31
CA ALA A 47 3.21 12.98 11.73
C ALA A 47 1.88 13.22 12.49
N ASP A 48 1.36 14.45 12.53
CA ASP A 48 0.16 14.82 13.31
C ASP A 48 -0.73 15.87 12.63
N SER A 49 -0.84 15.82 11.33
CA SER A 49 -1.90 16.54 10.62
C SER A 49 -3.12 15.61 10.53
N GLY A 50 -4.30 16.10 10.94
CA GLY A 50 -5.59 15.40 10.80
C GLY A 50 -5.81 14.81 9.39
N PRO A 51 -7.00 14.31 9.06
CA PRO A 51 -7.25 13.76 7.73
C PRO A 51 -6.95 14.82 6.67
N PRO A 52 -6.41 14.40 5.50
CA PRO A 52 -6.17 15.34 4.40
C PRO A 52 -7.50 15.98 3.95
N ALA A 53 -7.42 17.20 3.45
CA ALA A 53 -8.58 17.88 2.87
C ALA A 53 -9.20 17.02 1.75
N VAL A 54 -10.48 17.25 1.44
CA VAL A 54 -11.20 16.42 0.44
C VAL A 54 -10.58 16.51 -0.95
N ASP A 55 -9.98 17.64 -1.28
CA ASP A 55 -9.28 17.91 -2.55
C ASP A 55 -7.77 17.59 -2.49
N ASP A 56 -7.21 17.34 -1.32
CA ASP A 56 -5.81 16.89 -1.17
C ASP A 56 -5.66 15.45 -1.68
N ILE A 57 -4.78 15.25 -2.64
CA ILE A 57 -4.47 13.95 -3.27
C ILE A 57 -3.04 13.47 -3.00
N ALA A 58 -2.27 14.18 -2.13
CA ALA A 58 -0.89 13.83 -1.83
C ALA A 58 -0.79 12.50 -1.08
N THR A 59 0.13 11.65 -1.53
CA THR A 59 0.48 10.39 -0.90
C THR A 59 1.65 10.54 0.06
N LEU A 60 1.81 9.61 0.98
CA LEU A 60 2.94 9.58 1.93
C LEU A 60 4.22 9.04 1.27
N ASP A 61 4.07 8.17 0.27
CA ASP A 61 5.18 7.56 -0.45
C ASP A 61 5.72 8.40 -1.62
N GLY A 62 5.06 9.54 -1.92
CA GLY A 62 5.51 10.56 -2.86
C GLY A 62 5.02 10.46 -4.31
N PRO A 63 4.88 9.32 -4.98
CA PRO A 63 4.38 9.24 -6.34
C PRO A 63 2.95 9.77 -6.49
N SER A 64 2.70 10.56 -7.53
CA SER A 64 1.34 10.95 -7.91
C SER A 64 0.73 9.89 -8.84
N TYR A 65 -0.61 9.74 -8.81
CA TYR A 65 -1.31 8.85 -9.72
C TYR A 65 -1.01 9.19 -11.20
N ALA A 66 -0.95 10.50 -11.53
CA ALA A 66 -0.68 10.99 -12.88
C ALA A 66 0.71 10.59 -13.43
N SER A 67 1.66 10.23 -12.56
CA SER A 67 2.99 9.78 -12.96
C SER A 67 3.06 8.28 -13.31
N LEU A 68 1.97 7.55 -13.15
CA LEU A 68 1.90 6.10 -13.32
C LEU A 68 0.93 5.73 -14.45
N THR A 69 1.22 4.60 -15.09
CA THR A 69 0.28 3.97 -16.03
C THR A 69 -0.21 2.68 -15.41
N GLY A 70 -1.51 2.61 -15.08
CA GLY A 70 -2.11 1.41 -14.51
C GLY A 70 -2.42 0.35 -15.57
N ASP A 71 -2.18 -0.91 -15.24
CA ASP A 71 -2.55 -2.08 -16.03
C ASP A 71 -3.76 -2.80 -15.43
N ALA A 72 -4.85 -2.90 -16.19
CA ALA A 72 -6.10 -3.47 -15.69
C ALA A 72 -6.02 -4.98 -15.41
N ALA A 73 -5.18 -5.74 -16.11
CA ALA A 73 -5.02 -7.17 -15.88
C ALA A 73 -4.26 -7.43 -14.57
N SER A 74 -3.18 -6.70 -14.34
CA SER A 74 -2.45 -6.67 -13.06
C SER A 74 -3.36 -6.17 -11.94
N GLY A 75 -4.19 -5.17 -12.21
CA GLY A 75 -5.18 -4.64 -11.28
C GLY A 75 -6.23 -5.66 -10.89
N LYS A 76 -6.74 -6.46 -11.81
CA LYS A 76 -7.64 -7.58 -11.52
C LYS A 76 -7.00 -8.61 -10.58
N ALA A 77 -5.72 -8.93 -10.80
CA ALA A 77 -4.98 -9.82 -9.92
C ALA A 77 -4.78 -9.20 -8.52
N ALA A 78 -4.39 -7.93 -8.45
CA ALA A 78 -4.22 -7.22 -7.18
C ALA A 78 -5.56 -7.04 -6.43
N PHE A 79 -6.68 -6.87 -7.15
CA PHE A 79 -8.03 -6.73 -6.60
C PHE A 79 -8.53 -7.99 -5.86
N MET A 80 -7.90 -9.13 -6.06
CA MET A 80 -8.29 -10.38 -5.37
C MET A 80 -8.34 -10.22 -3.84
N GLN A 81 -7.46 -9.43 -3.25
CA GLN A 81 -7.49 -9.14 -1.81
C GLN A 81 -8.72 -8.31 -1.39
N CYS A 82 -9.27 -7.51 -2.31
CA CYS A 82 -10.44 -6.67 -2.08
C CYS A 82 -11.74 -7.47 -2.19
N ARG A 83 -11.76 -8.55 -2.98
CA ARG A 83 -12.94 -9.40 -3.26
C ARG A 83 -13.48 -10.12 -2.03
N THR A 84 -12.69 -10.24 -0.98
CA THR A 84 -13.18 -10.76 0.31
C THR A 84 -14.34 -9.92 0.84
N CYS A 85 -14.30 -8.61 0.63
CA CYS A 85 -15.29 -7.67 1.15
C CYS A 85 -16.10 -6.97 0.06
N HIS A 86 -15.57 -6.80 -1.14
CA HIS A 86 -16.17 -6.01 -2.21
C HIS A 86 -16.48 -6.85 -3.46
N VAL A 87 -17.47 -6.37 -4.21
CA VAL A 87 -17.76 -6.83 -5.58
C VAL A 87 -17.80 -5.62 -6.51
N VAL A 88 -17.72 -5.88 -7.80
CA VAL A 88 -17.87 -4.86 -8.85
C VAL A 88 -19.24 -4.93 -9.54
N ASP A 89 -20.12 -5.78 -9.05
CA ASP A 89 -21.48 -5.95 -9.58
C ASP A 89 -22.37 -4.81 -9.04
N PRO A 90 -23.14 -4.13 -9.92
CA PRO A 90 -24.06 -3.08 -9.50
C PRO A 90 -25.14 -3.60 -8.52
N GLY A 91 -25.44 -2.81 -7.50
CA GLY A 91 -26.50 -3.11 -6.53
C GLY A 91 -26.21 -4.25 -5.56
N MET A 92 -25.02 -4.85 -5.60
CA MET A 92 -24.66 -5.96 -4.73
C MET A 92 -23.65 -5.51 -3.67
N ASN A 93 -24.11 -5.44 -2.42
CA ASN A 93 -23.23 -5.15 -1.26
C ASN A 93 -22.84 -6.47 -0.58
N ARG A 94 -21.63 -6.50 -0.03
CA ARG A 94 -21.12 -7.57 0.84
C ARG A 94 -20.70 -6.97 2.20
N VAL A 95 -19.58 -7.43 2.77
CA VAL A 95 -18.98 -6.81 3.96
C VAL A 95 -18.64 -5.33 3.68
N GLY A 96 -18.20 -5.03 2.46
CA GLY A 96 -18.04 -3.69 1.91
C GLY A 96 -19.10 -3.35 0.86
N PRO A 97 -19.24 -2.08 0.48
CA PRO A 97 -20.15 -1.66 -0.57
C PRO A 97 -19.68 -2.16 -1.94
N SER A 98 -20.62 -2.25 -2.89
CA SER A 98 -20.28 -2.46 -4.30
C SER A 98 -19.33 -1.36 -4.80
N LEU A 99 -18.32 -1.77 -5.56
CA LEU A 99 -17.37 -0.86 -6.23
C LEU A 99 -17.73 -0.62 -7.71
N ALA A 100 -18.92 -1.08 -8.13
CA ALA A 100 -19.42 -0.74 -9.46
C ALA A 100 -19.47 0.78 -9.65
N ASN A 101 -18.89 1.26 -10.75
CA ASN A 101 -18.85 2.70 -11.08
C ASN A 101 -18.33 3.56 -9.92
N ILE A 102 -17.27 3.12 -9.24
CA ILE A 102 -16.70 3.85 -8.10
C ILE A 102 -16.10 5.20 -8.50
N ILE A 103 -15.53 5.30 -9.71
CA ILE A 103 -14.90 6.52 -10.20
C ILE A 103 -15.97 7.60 -10.41
N GLY A 104 -15.74 8.77 -9.83
CA GLY A 104 -16.68 9.91 -9.86
C GLY A 104 -17.83 9.82 -8.86
N ARG A 105 -17.92 8.72 -8.10
CA ARG A 105 -18.99 8.51 -7.12
C ARG A 105 -18.66 9.19 -5.78
N GLU A 106 -19.68 9.74 -5.15
CA GLU A 106 -19.61 10.29 -3.78
C GLU A 106 -19.39 9.16 -2.77
N ALA A 107 -18.55 9.39 -1.78
CA ALA A 107 -18.36 8.46 -0.67
C ALA A 107 -19.63 8.37 0.16
N GLY A 108 -19.88 7.19 0.75
CA GLY A 108 -21.09 7.00 1.55
C GLY A 108 -22.40 6.81 0.79
N SER A 109 -22.40 6.93 -0.56
CA SER A 109 -23.63 7.03 -1.37
C SER A 109 -24.23 5.71 -1.86
N VAL A 110 -23.57 4.54 -1.65
CA VAL A 110 -24.12 3.27 -2.15
C VAL A 110 -25.37 2.88 -1.38
N ALA A 111 -26.47 2.76 -2.11
CA ALA A 111 -27.77 2.40 -1.54
C ALA A 111 -27.73 1.07 -0.79
N GLY A 112 -28.40 1.04 0.37
CA GLY A 112 -28.52 -0.16 1.20
C GLY A 112 -27.26 -0.59 1.93
N PHE A 113 -26.12 0.12 1.78
CA PHE A 113 -24.92 -0.15 2.56
C PHE A 113 -24.83 0.73 3.82
N ARG A 114 -24.48 0.12 4.93
CA ARG A 114 -24.39 0.78 6.23
C ARG A 114 -22.96 1.28 6.48
N TYR A 115 -22.66 2.49 6.10
CA TYR A 115 -21.35 3.13 6.29
C TYR A 115 -21.02 3.44 7.77
N SER A 116 -19.76 3.77 8.07
CA SER A 116 -19.43 4.53 9.28
C SER A 116 -19.88 5.97 9.11
N GLU A 117 -20.10 6.65 10.22
CA GLU A 117 -20.42 8.08 10.22
C GLU A 117 -19.34 8.90 9.48
N ALA A 118 -18.06 8.58 9.72
CA ALA A 118 -16.95 9.21 9.05
C ALA A 118 -16.95 9.02 7.52
N SER A 119 -17.40 7.85 7.03
CA SER A 119 -17.47 7.61 5.58
C SER A 119 -18.73 8.24 4.96
N ALA A 120 -19.84 8.29 5.70
CA ALA A 120 -21.09 8.88 5.23
C ALA A 120 -21.01 10.41 5.13
N ASN A 121 -20.19 11.05 5.96
CA ASN A 121 -20.07 12.51 6.07
C ASN A 121 -18.70 13.01 5.56
N SER A 122 -18.05 12.29 4.65
CA SER A 122 -16.68 12.64 4.26
C SER A 122 -16.59 13.66 3.12
N ASP A 123 -17.67 13.95 2.42
CA ASP A 123 -17.76 14.86 1.26
C ASP A 123 -16.75 14.51 0.12
N ILE A 124 -16.19 13.32 0.16
CA ILE A 124 -15.19 12.85 -0.80
C ILE A 124 -15.90 12.39 -2.08
N ILE A 125 -15.42 12.87 -3.23
CA ILE A 125 -15.71 12.28 -4.53
C ILE A 125 -14.54 11.34 -4.87
N TRP A 126 -14.83 10.11 -5.22
CA TRP A 126 -13.82 9.12 -5.58
C TRP A 126 -13.25 9.38 -6.97
N THR A 127 -12.38 10.39 -7.10
CA THR A 127 -11.54 10.51 -8.30
C THR A 127 -10.49 9.40 -8.31
N GLU A 128 -9.82 9.19 -9.43
CA GLU A 128 -8.73 8.22 -9.54
C GLU A 128 -7.60 8.56 -8.55
N GLU A 129 -7.23 9.82 -8.45
CA GLU A 129 -6.20 10.34 -7.55
C GLU A 129 -6.60 10.18 -6.07
N LYS A 130 -7.89 10.47 -5.74
CA LYS A 130 -8.37 10.31 -4.38
C LYS A 130 -8.43 8.86 -3.96
N LEU A 131 -8.82 7.95 -4.86
CA LEU A 131 -8.73 6.51 -4.63
C LEU A 131 -7.27 6.06 -4.45
N PHE A 132 -6.36 6.61 -5.24
CA PHE A 132 -4.93 6.30 -5.13
C PHE A 132 -4.37 6.67 -3.76
N GLN A 133 -4.71 7.87 -3.24
CA GLN A 133 -4.38 8.32 -1.89
C GLN A 133 -5.06 7.43 -0.83
N PHE A 134 -6.35 7.12 -1.01
CA PHE A 134 -7.11 6.31 -0.05
C PHE A 134 -6.58 4.88 0.07
N LEU A 135 -6.24 4.25 -1.07
CA LEU A 135 -5.70 2.89 -1.09
C LEU A 135 -4.33 2.78 -0.43
N GLU A 136 -3.55 3.86 -0.39
CA GLU A 136 -2.29 3.88 0.35
C GLU A 136 -2.50 3.66 1.85
N LYS A 137 -3.42 4.41 2.47
CA LYS A 137 -3.70 4.34 3.91
C LYS A 137 -5.13 4.81 4.21
N PRO A 138 -6.13 3.93 4.14
CA PRO A 138 -7.54 4.32 4.29
C PRO A 138 -7.87 5.06 5.58
N GLN A 139 -7.29 4.65 6.71
CA GLN A 139 -7.51 5.29 8.00
C GLN A 139 -6.96 6.71 8.11
N ARG A 140 -5.98 7.08 7.25
CA ARG A 140 -5.48 8.45 7.15
C ARG A 140 -6.50 9.35 6.46
N VAL A 141 -7.10 8.87 5.38
CA VAL A 141 -8.02 9.65 4.53
C VAL A 141 -9.41 9.76 5.17
N ILE A 142 -9.92 8.66 5.70
CA ILE A 142 -11.19 8.61 6.44
C ILE A 142 -10.94 7.94 7.79
N PRO A 143 -10.55 8.68 8.82
CA PRO A 143 -10.38 8.15 10.17
C PRO A 143 -11.67 7.49 10.66
N LYS A 144 -11.56 6.35 11.33
CA LYS A 144 -12.70 5.55 11.80
C LYS A 144 -13.58 4.95 10.67
N THR A 145 -13.05 4.86 9.45
CA THR A 145 -13.71 4.05 8.42
C THR A 145 -13.86 2.61 8.91
N LYS A 146 -14.98 1.95 8.57
CA LYS A 146 -15.17 0.52 8.85
C LYS A 146 -14.31 -0.40 7.98
N MET A 147 -13.67 0.12 6.95
CA MET A 147 -12.79 -0.65 6.08
C MET A 147 -11.53 -1.08 6.85
N ILE A 148 -11.44 -2.37 7.15
CA ILE A 148 -10.30 -2.98 7.84
C ILE A 148 -9.28 -3.38 6.78
N PHE A 149 -8.48 -2.42 6.36
CA PHE A 149 -7.42 -2.60 5.38
C PHE A 149 -6.21 -1.73 5.76
N ALA A 150 -5.03 -2.35 5.86
CA ALA A 150 -3.82 -1.64 6.28
C ALA A 150 -3.33 -0.62 5.25
N GLY A 151 -3.74 -0.79 4.01
CA GLY A 151 -3.29 -0.01 2.87
C GLY A 151 -2.44 -0.83 1.90
N MET A 152 -2.17 -0.25 0.74
CA MET A 152 -1.36 -0.82 -0.33
C MET A 152 -0.13 0.08 -0.55
N PRO A 153 1.05 -0.30 -0.03
CA PRO A 153 2.25 0.53 -0.10
C PRO A 153 2.81 0.64 -1.53
N ASP A 154 2.57 -0.35 -2.38
CA ASP A 154 3.04 -0.36 -3.78
C ASP A 154 2.20 0.58 -4.64
N ALA A 155 2.79 1.69 -5.07
CA ALA A 155 2.14 2.71 -5.87
C ALA A 155 1.65 2.16 -7.23
N GLN A 156 2.45 1.31 -7.89
CA GLN A 156 2.05 0.72 -9.17
C GLN A 156 0.83 -0.17 -9.01
N LYS A 157 0.77 -1.00 -7.98
CA LYS A 157 -0.41 -1.83 -7.70
C LYS A 157 -1.66 -1.01 -7.40
N ARG A 158 -1.53 0.16 -6.74
CA ARG A 158 -2.67 1.06 -6.55
C ARG A 158 -3.19 1.58 -7.89
N ALA A 159 -2.28 2.01 -8.78
CA ALA A 159 -2.65 2.46 -10.12
C ALA A 159 -3.30 1.34 -10.95
N ASP A 160 -2.78 0.13 -10.86
CA ASP A 160 -3.32 -1.04 -11.55
C ASP A 160 -4.75 -1.37 -11.08
N VAL A 161 -4.98 -1.39 -9.76
CA VAL A 161 -6.33 -1.60 -9.18
C VAL A 161 -7.31 -0.55 -9.66
N ILE A 162 -6.90 0.72 -9.73
CA ILE A 162 -7.75 1.80 -10.24
C ILE A 162 -8.05 1.58 -11.72
N ALA A 163 -7.06 1.21 -12.53
CA ALA A 163 -7.26 0.89 -13.94
C ALA A 163 -8.28 -0.24 -14.13
N TYR A 164 -8.25 -1.28 -13.29
CA TYR A 164 -9.26 -2.33 -13.28
C TYR A 164 -10.64 -1.80 -12.87
N LEU A 165 -10.74 -0.97 -11.84
CA LEU A 165 -12.02 -0.45 -11.33
C LEU A 165 -12.70 0.53 -12.29
N LYS A 166 -11.98 1.12 -13.23
CA LYS A 166 -12.56 1.96 -14.30
C LYS A 166 -13.43 1.15 -15.26
N ASN A 167 -13.04 -0.09 -15.54
CA ASN A 167 -13.76 -0.99 -16.43
C ASN A 167 -13.56 -2.45 -16.00
N PRO A 168 -14.20 -2.88 -14.91
CA PRO A 168 -14.03 -4.22 -14.37
C PRO A 168 -14.64 -5.28 -15.28
N SER A 169 -13.81 -6.22 -15.76
CA SER A 169 -14.20 -7.32 -16.66
C SER A 169 -13.73 -8.70 -16.16
#